data_11d0f2468bd2321fad8689dba8d53614
#
_entry.id   11d0f2468bd2321fad8689dba8d53614
#
_cell.length_a   1.000
_cell.length_b   1.000
_cell.length_c   1.000
_cell.angle_alpha   90.00
_cell.angle_beta   90.00
_cell.angle_gamma   90.00
#
_symmetry.space_group_name_H-M   'P 1'
#
loop_
_entity.id
_entity.type
_entity.pdbx_description
1 polymer ?
#
loop_
_entity_poly.entity_id
_entity_poly.type
_entity_poly.pdbx_seq_one_letter_code
_entity_poly.pdbx_strand_id
1 'polypeptide(L)'
;MELQSDRSKKDIADALISLMKKKNFDKITNKDITDRAGLSHITIYRNFKNKDEIIKYYLDELTDSFIKESKILYDSNNFSSYIEKLFNHLEKNKDIGVLLYKANMIHHLKDEFDRIFINKAQKENVEPYHYYFLSGGLYNIYYFWIKNGCKETPIELANKFNNFYITKGSK
;
A
#
# COMPACT_ATOMS: atom_id res chain seq x y z
N MET A 1 27.53 5.08 4.60
CA MET A 1 27.23 4.26 3.41
C MET A 1 25.78 3.83 3.36
N GLU A 2 25.18 3.42 4.46
CA GLU A 2 23.76 3.02 4.58
C GLU A 2 22.78 4.15 4.20
N LEU A 3 22.92 5.34 4.76
CA LEU A 3 22.08 6.51 4.46
C LEU A 3 22.07 6.91 2.96
N GLN A 4 23.17 6.71 2.24
CA GLN A 4 23.26 7.04 0.81
C GLN A 4 22.55 5.99 -0.05
N SER A 5 22.57 4.72 0.37
CA SER A 5 21.83 3.63 -0.28
C SER A 5 20.32 3.83 -0.16
N ASP A 6 19.83 4.18 1.05
CA ASP A 6 18.41 4.39 1.29
C ASP A 6 17.86 5.59 0.52
N ARG A 7 18.64 6.70 0.45
CA ARG A 7 18.28 7.84 -0.39
C ARG A 7 18.18 7.45 -1.86
N SER A 8 19.16 6.69 -2.37
CA SER A 8 19.13 6.24 -3.77
C SER A 8 17.96 5.34 -4.07
N LYS A 9 17.57 4.43 -3.15
CA LYS A 9 16.37 3.59 -3.30
C LYS A 9 15.11 4.43 -3.41
N LYS A 10 14.96 5.42 -2.55
CA LYS A 10 13.82 6.33 -2.56
C LYS A 10 13.77 7.13 -3.87
N ASP A 11 14.89 7.73 -4.30
CA ASP A 11 14.95 8.50 -5.54
C ASP A 11 14.57 7.64 -6.76
N ILE A 12 15.01 6.37 -6.81
CA ILE A 12 14.66 5.40 -7.85
C ILE A 12 13.16 5.08 -7.81
N ALA A 13 12.60 4.84 -6.63
CA ALA A 13 11.19 4.50 -6.48
C ALA A 13 10.28 5.67 -6.87
N ASP A 14 10.58 6.88 -6.39
CA ASP A 14 9.85 8.11 -6.75
C ASP A 14 9.93 8.40 -8.26
N ALA A 15 11.09 8.15 -8.88
CA ALA A 15 11.26 8.27 -10.32
C ALA A 15 10.38 7.31 -11.10
N LEU A 16 10.32 6.02 -10.70
CA LEU A 16 9.45 5.03 -11.34
C LEU A 16 7.98 5.43 -11.24
N ILE A 17 7.48 5.78 -10.06
CA ILE A 17 6.10 6.22 -9.85
C ILE A 17 5.79 7.47 -10.71
N SER A 18 6.71 8.43 -10.76
CA SER A 18 6.57 9.62 -11.60
C SER A 18 6.46 9.28 -13.10
N LEU A 19 7.22 8.29 -13.57
CA LEU A 19 7.20 7.83 -14.96
C LEU A 19 5.90 7.07 -15.27
N MET A 20 5.40 6.25 -14.35
CA MET A 20 4.14 5.52 -14.50
C MET A 20 2.92 6.43 -14.71
N LYS A 21 2.98 7.68 -14.22
CA LYS A 21 1.93 8.69 -14.50
C LYS A 21 1.86 9.12 -15.97
N LYS A 22 2.93 8.88 -16.75
CA LYS A 22 3.10 9.38 -18.12
C LYS A 22 3.27 8.29 -19.17
N LYS A 23 3.67 7.09 -18.76
CA LYS A 23 4.10 6.00 -19.64
C LYS A 23 3.65 4.67 -19.08
N ASN A 24 3.26 3.73 -19.94
CA ASN A 24 2.92 2.36 -19.53
C ASN A 24 4.11 1.72 -18.84
N PHE A 25 3.85 1.01 -17.74
CA PHE A 25 4.87 0.35 -16.91
C PHE A 25 5.83 -0.53 -17.72
N ASP A 26 5.30 -1.35 -18.65
CA ASP A 26 6.12 -2.25 -19.47
C ASP A 26 7.11 -1.51 -20.38
N LYS A 27 6.79 -0.27 -20.76
CA LYS A 27 7.63 0.56 -21.65
C LYS A 27 8.66 1.39 -20.87
N ILE A 28 8.62 1.39 -19.54
CA ILE A 28 9.61 2.11 -18.70
C ILE A 28 10.87 1.26 -18.61
N THR A 29 11.99 1.82 -19.04
CA THR A 29 13.31 1.19 -18.97
C THR A 29 14.07 1.61 -17.70
N ASN A 30 15.08 0.81 -17.31
CA ASN A 30 15.97 1.19 -16.22
C ASN A 30 16.71 2.53 -16.51
N LYS A 31 16.99 2.78 -17.80
CA LYS A 31 17.57 4.07 -18.22
C LYS A 31 16.61 5.22 -17.96
N ASP A 32 15.33 5.10 -18.33
CA ASP A 32 14.33 6.13 -18.03
C ASP A 32 14.29 6.46 -16.52
N ILE A 33 14.35 5.41 -15.68
CA ILE A 33 14.28 5.56 -14.22
C ILE A 33 15.51 6.28 -13.69
N THR A 34 16.72 5.85 -14.10
CA THR A 34 17.98 6.46 -13.63
C THR A 34 18.16 7.88 -14.13
N ASP A 35 17.82 8.18 -15.39
CA ASP A 35 17.83 9.53 -15.93
C ASP A 35 16.86 10.45 -15.15
N ARG A 36 15.68 9.95 -14.83
CA ARG A 36 14.67 10.68 -14.03
C ARG A 36 15.09 10.89 -12.58
N ALA A 37 15.79 9.92 -11.98
CA ALA A 37 16.30 10.00 -10.61
C ALA A 37 17.60 10.83 -10.49
N GLY A 38 18.26 11.16 -11.60
CA GLY A 38 19.57 11.82 -11.58
C GLY A 38 20.69 10.90 -11.06
N LEU A 39 20.57 9.59 -11.29
CA LEU A 39 21.49 8.58 -10.78
C LEU A 39 22.22 7.84 -11.91
N SER A 40 23.37 7.25 -11.60
CA SER A 40 24.07 6.40 -12.55
C SER A 40 23.31 5.09 -12.83
N HIS A 41 23.44 4.58 -14.05
CA HIS A 41 22.79 3.34 -14.47
C HIS A 41 23.16 2.11 -13.59
N ILE A 42 24.39 2.11 -13.02
CA ILE A 42 24.84 1.04 -12.12
C ILE A 42 24.08 1.08 -10.79
N THR A 43 23.63 2.26 -10.36
CA THR A 43 22.96 2.42 -9.06
C THR A 43 21.67 1.63 -8.97
N ILE A 44 20.88 1.51 -10.05
CA ILE A 44 19.64 0.74 -10.03
C ILE A 44 19.90 -0.75 -9.78
N TYR A 45 20.90 -1.33 -10.45
CA TYR A 45 21.23 -2.75 -10.31
C TYR A 45 21.84 -3.13 -8.96
N ARG A 46 22.45 -2.14 -8.27
CA ARG A 46 22.93 -2.33 -6.90
C ARG A 46 21.81 -2.38 -5.86
N ASN A 47 20.69 -1.74 -6.16
CA ASN A 47 19.61 -1.57 -5.19
C ASN A 47 18.42 -2.48 -5.47
N PHE A 48 18.13 -2.82 -6.73
CA PHE A 48 16.94 -3.57 -7.13
C PHE A 48 17.26 -4.56 -8.26
N LYS A 49 16.69 -5.75 -8.17
CA LYS A 49 16.83 -6.79 -9.20
C LYS A 49 15.94 -6.53 -10.42
N ASN A 50 14.76 -5.94 -10.18
CA ASN A 50 13.75 -5.66 -11.19
C ASN A 50 12.84 -4.50 -10.76
N LYS A 51 11.95 -4.07 -11.65
CA LYS A 51 10.99 -2.98 -11.38
C LYS A 51 9.95 -3.34 -10.34
N ASP A 52 9.60 -4.63 -10.18
CA ASP A 52 8.63 -5.08 -9.18
C ASP A 52 9.17 -4.87 -7.76
N GLU A 53 10.48 -5.09 -7.54
CA GLU A 53 11.13 -4.78 -6.27
C GLU A 53 11.11 -3.28 -5.95
N ILE A 54 11.17 -2.41 -6.97
CA ILE A 54 11.06 -0.96 -6.79
C ILE A 54 9.64 -0.60 -6.33
N ILE A 55 8.61 -1.20 -6.97
CA ILE A 55 7.21 -1.01 -6.56
C ILE A 55 7.02 -1.49 -5.13
N LYS A 56 7.50 -2.69 -4.80
CA LYS A 56 7.40 -3.24 -3.46
C LYS A 56 8.04 -2.31 -2.42
N TYR A 57 9.25 -1.85 -2.67
CA TYR A 57 9.94 -0.89 -1.78
C TYR A 57 9.10 0.39 -1.57
N TYR A 58 8.51 0.93 -2.65
CA TYR A 58 7.66 2.12 -2.55
C TYR A 58 6.43 1.88 -1.68
N LEU A 59 5.78 0.72 -1.82
CA LEU A 59 4.62 0.34 -1.04
C LEU A 59 4.99 0.07 0.43
N ASP A 60 6.13 -0.58 0.68
CA ASP A 60 6.68 -0.77 2.03
C ASP A 60 6.83 0.57 2.76
N GLU A 61 7.41 1.59 2.11
CA GLU A 61 7.58 2.94 2.68
C GLU A 61 6.24 3.61 3.00
N LEU A 62 5.24 3.49 2.10
CA LEU A 62 3.90 4.03 2.33
C LEU A 62 3.22 3.36 3.54
N THR A 63 3.33 2.04 3.64
CA THR A 63 2.74 1.27 4.73
C THR A 63 3.44 1.58 6.05
N ASP A 64 4.76 1.71 6.06
CA ASP A 64 5.51 2.11 7.25
C ASP A 64 5.13 3.51 7.72
N SER A 65 4.90 4.45 6.79
CA SER A 65 4.40 5.78 7.11
C SER A 65 3.03 5.70 7.78
N PHE A 66 2.10 4.91 7.24
CA PHE A 66 0.79 4.68 7.84
C PHE A 66 0.89 4.09 9.25
N ILE A 67 1.70 3.05 9.44
CA ILE A 67 1.89 2.40 10.73
C ILE A 67 2.44 3.40 11.77
N LYS A 68 3.40 4.25 11.38
CA LYS A 68 3.98 5.28 12.26
C LYS A 68 2.97 6.38 12.60
N GLU A 69 2.21 6.86 11.61
CA GLU A 69 1.24 7.94 11.78
C GLU A 69 -0.01 7.50 12.53
N SER A 70 -0.45 6.26 12.31
CA SER A 70 -1.69 5.77 12.91
C SER A 70 -1.61 5.68 14.42
N LYS A 71 -0.39 5.48 15.01
CA LYS A 71 -0.07 5.36 16.46
C LYS A 71 -1.10 4.58 17.29
N ILE A 72 -2.22 4.27 16.69
CA ILE A 72 -3.33 3.53 17.25
C ILE A 72 -3.11 2.09 16.80
N LEU A 73 -2.59 1.29 17.69
CA LEU A 73 -2.71 -0.15 17.56
C LEU A 73 -4.20 -0.47 17.36
N TYR A 74 -4.49 -1.29 16.37
CA TYR A 74 -5.81 -1.89 16.26
C TYR A 74 -6.19 -2.46 17.63
N ASP A 75 -7.22 -1.87 18.22
CA ASP A 75 -7.87 -2.35 19.43
C ASP A 75 -9.35 -2.49 19.08
N SER A 76 -10.00 -3.54 19.59
CA SER A 76 -11.43 -3.79 19.37
C SER A 76 -12.29 -2.58 19.75
N ASN A 77 -11.87 -1.80 20.74
CA ASN A 77 -12.56 -0.58 21.17
C ASN A 77 -12.38 0.62 20.22
N ASN A 78 -11.37 0.58 19.33
CA ASN A 78 -11.03 1.67 18.41
C ASN A 78 -11.09 1.25 16.93
N PHE A 79 -11.66 0.08 16.64
CA PHE A 79 -11.65 -0.50 15.31
C PHE A 79 -12.22 0.43 14.23
N SER A 80 -13.38 1.03 14.48
CA SER A 80 -14.03 1.95 13.53
C SER A 80 -13.14 3.15 13.18
N SER A 81 -12.52 3.76 14.20
CA SER A 81 -11.59 4.89 14.00
C SER A 81 -10.31 4.46 13.25
N TYR A 82 -9.84 3.24 13.49
CA TYR A 82 -8.69 2.70 12.78
C TYR A 82 -9.00 2.49 11.28
N ILE A 83 -10.17 1.94 10.97
CA ILE A 83 -10.62 1.73 9.58
C ILE A 83 -10.80 3.07 8.85
N GLU A 84 -11.37 4.07 9.51
CA GLU A 84 -11.47 5.41 8.94
C GLU A 84 -10.09 6.01 8.62
N LYS A 85 -9.12 5.89 9.53
CA LYS A 85 -7.75 6.34 9.28
C LYS A 85 -7.09 5.60 8.13
N LEU A 86 -7.31 4.28 8.03
CA LEU A 86 -6.80 3.48 6.92
C LEU A 86 -7.36 3.98 5.58
N PHE A 87 -8.67 4.16 5.47
CA PHE A 87 -9.28 4.66 4.23
C PHE A 87 -8.88 6.10 3.91
N ASN A 88 -8.69 6.97 4.90
CA ASN A 88 -8.14 8.31 4.70
C ASN A 88 -6.69 8.26 4.15
N HIS A 89 -5.86 7.34 4.65
CA HIS A 89 -4.51 7.14 4.12
C HIS A 89 -4.53 6.61 2.68
N LEU A 90 -5.40 5.64 2.41
CA LEU A 90 -5.58 5.06 1.06
C LEU A 90 -6.08 6.10 0.06
N GLU A 91 -6.97 7.02 0.47
CA GLU A 91 -7.43 8.09 -0.40
C GLU A 91 -6.33 9.11 -0.71
N LYS A 92 -5.54 9.51 0.28
CA LYS A 92 -4.39 10.41 0.04
C LYS A 92 -3.43 9.84 -1.01
N ASN A 93 -3.32 8.51 -1.07
CA ASN A 93 -2.44 7.78 -1.97
C ASN A 93 -3.18 7.06 -3.11
N LYS A 94 -4.44 7.42 -3.38
CA LYS A 94 -5.27 6.71 -4.38
C LYS A 94 -4.68 6.68 -5.79
N ASP A 95 -3.92 7.71 -6.14
CA ASP A 95 -3.23 7.76 -7.44
C ASP A 95 -2.31 6.55 -7.63
N ILE A 96 -1.64 6.11 -6.57
CA ILE A 96 -0.79 4.91 -6.61
C ILE A 96 -1.62 3.67 -6.87
N GLY A 97 -2.74 3.49 -6.16
CA GLY A 97 -3.67 2.38 -6.41
C GLY A 97 -4.18 2.34 -7.84
N VAL A 98 -4.55 3.50 -8.40
CA VAL A 98 -4.98 3.63 -9.80
C VAL A 98 -3.86 3.28 -10.78
N LEU A 99 -2.63 3.73 -10.52
CA LEU A 99 -1.46 3.39 -11.34
C LEU A 99 -1.19 1.89 -11.33
N LEU A 100 -1.20 1.27 -10.16
CA LEU A 100 -0.99 -0.17 -10.00
C LEU A 100 -2.11 -0.98 -10.66
N TYR A 101 -3.37 -0.53 -10.53
CA TYR A 101 -4.50 -1.17 -11.22
C TYR A 101 -4.32 -1.15 -12.73
N LYS A 102 -3.96 0.00 -13.31
CA LYS A 102 -3.70 0.16 -14.76
C LYS A 102 -2.51 -0.66 -15.24
N ALA A 103 -1.51 -0.86 -14.40
CA ALA A 103 -0.34 -1.68 -14.68
C ALA A 103 -0.56 -3.18 -14.42
N ASN A 104 -1.75 -3.61 -13.99
CA ASN A 104 -2.06 -4.97 -13.55
C ASN A 104 -1.20 -5.45 -12.36
N MET A 105 -0.77 -4.52 -11.52
CA MET A 105 0.14 -4.75 -10.37
C MET A 105 -0.55 -4.51 -9.01
N ILE A 106 -1.86 -4.29 -8.99
CA ILE A 106 -2.60 -3.96 -7.74
C ILE A 106 -2.53 -5.08 -6.70
N HIS A 107 -2.23 -6.30 -7.12
CA HIS A 107 -2.06 -7.46 -6.23
C HIS A 107 -0.92 -7.27 -5.22
N HIS A 108 0.10 -6.47 -5.51
CA HIS A 108 1.17 -6.15 -4.54
C HIS A 108 0.63 -5.47 -3.27
N LEU A 109 -0.49 -4.77 -3.36
CA LEU A 109 -1.13 -4.18 -2.18
C LEU A 109 -1.70 -5.23 -1.22
N LYS A 110 -1.98 -6.46 -1.70
CA LYS A 110 -2.45 -7.53 -0.81
C LYS A 110 -1.42 -7.84 0.27
N ASP A 111 -0.14 -7.89 -0.10
CA ASP A 111 0.96 -8.13 0.84
C ASP A 111 1.04 -7.02 1.90
N GLU A 112 0.75 -5.76 1.50
CA GLU A 112 0.75 -4.62 2.42
C GLU A 112 -0.42 -4.68 3.42
N PHE A 113 -1.61 -5.04 2.95
CA PHE A 113 -2.75 -5.28 3.84
C PHE A 113 -2.45 -6.43 4.82
N ASP A 114 -1.84 -7.51 4.34
CA ASP A 114 -1.43 -8.62 5.20
C ASP A 114 -0.40 -8.15 6.24
N ARG A 115 0.58 -7.36 5.84
CA ARG A 115 1.60 -6.81 6.75
C ARG A 115 1.00 -5.95 7.86
N ILE A 116 0.00 -5.12 7.54
CA ILE A 116 -0.68 -4.27 8.52
C ILE A 116 -1.39 -5.11 9.60
N PHE A 117 -2.07 -6.19 9.19
CA PHE A 117 -2.95 -6.95 10.09
C PHE A 117 -2.30 -8.21 10.67
N ILE A 118 -1.60 -9.00 9.85
CA ILE A 118 -1.08 -10.32 10.26
C ILE A 118 0.14 -10.20 11.16
N ASN A 119 1.03 -9.24 10.90
CA ASN A 119 2.18 -9.00 11.79
C ASN A 119 1.74 -8.67 13.22
N LYS A 120 0.56 -8.07 13.39
CA LYS A 120 -0.02 -7.81 14.69
C LYS A 120 -0.49 -9.10 15.36
N ALA A 121 -1.19 -9.98 14.64
CA ALA A 121 -1.63 -11.27 15.17
C ALA A 121 -0.47 -12.08 15.74
N GLN A 122 0.65 -12.11 15.02
CA GLN A 122 1.86 -12.80 15.44
C GLN A 122 2.46 -12.21 16.73
N LYS A 123 2.48 -10.88 16.86
CA LYS A 123 3.00 -10.19 18.04
C LYS A 123 2.12 -10.41 19.28
N GLU A 124 0.83 -10.50 19.11
CA GLU A 124 -0.13 -10.64 20.21
C GLU A 124 -0.44 -12.11 20.52
N ASN A 125 0.13 -13.05 19.77
CA ASN A 125 -0.10 -14.50 19.90
C ASN A 125 -1.62 -14.84 19.93
N VAL A 126 -2.38 -14.20 19.04
CA VAL A 126 -3.83 -14.42 18.89
C VAL A 126 -4.15 -15.22 17.64
N GLU A 127 -5.36 -15.77 17.60
CA GLU A 127 -5.88 -16.56 16.46
C GLU A 127 -5.75 -15.76 15.14
N PRO A 128 -5.01 -16.25 14.14
CA PRO A 128 -4.68 -15.47 12.94
C PRO A 128 -5.83 -15.34 11.95
N TYR A 129 -6.81 -16.25 11.93
CA TYR A 129 -7.87 -16.28 10.90
C TYR A 129 -8.69 -14.99 10.85
N HIS A 130 -8.94 -14.38 12.00
CA HIS A 130 -9.61 -13.08 12.08
C HIS A 130 -8.87 -11.99 11.30
N TYR A 131 -7.55 -11.93 11.43
CA TYR A 131 -6.71 -10.94 10.75
C TYR A 131 -6.59 -11.21 9.25
N TYR A 132 -6.55 -12.48 8.83
CA TYR A 132 -6.63 -12.86 7.41
C TYR A 132 -7.97 -12.45 6.80
N PHE A 133 -9.07 -12.62 7.53
CA PHE A 133 -10.41 -12.18 7.10
C PHE A 133 -10.44 -10.65 6.93
N LEU A 134 -9.93 -9.90 7.91
CA LEU A 134 -9.87 -8.43 7.85
C LEU A 134 -8.98 -7.95 6.68
N SER A 135 -7.77 -8.46 6.58
CA SER A 135 -6.84 -8.12 5.50
C SER A 135 -7.46 -8.39 4.13
N GLY A 136 -7.98 -9.59 3.90
CA GLY A 136 -8.60 -9.96 2.64
C GLY A 136 -9.84 -9.13 2.32
N GLY A 137 -10.71 -8.89 3.31
CA GLY A 137 -11.92 -8.09 3.16
C GLY A 137 -11.60 -6.64 2.79
N LEU A 138 -10.68 -6.00 3.52
CA LEU A 138 -10.28 -4.61 3.28
C LEU A 138 -9.55 -4.44 1.95
N TYR A 139 -8.65 -5.36 1.59
CA TYR A 139 -8.02 -5.36 0.27
C TYR A 139 -9.06 -5.44 -0.86
N ASN A 140 -10.04 -6.35 -0.76
CA ASN A 140 -11.06 -6.51 -1.79
C ASN A 140 -11.98 -5.28 -1.88
N ILE A 141 -12.31 -4.63 -0.76
CA ILE A 141 -13.08 -3.37 -0.76
C ILE A 141 -12.26 -2.27 -1.44
N TYR A 142 -10.98 -2.14 -1.11
CA TYR A 142 -10.09 -1.18 -1.76
C TYR A 142 -9.95 -1.44 -3.26
N TYR A 143 -9.70 -2.69 -3.66
CA TYR A 143 -9.65 -3.08 -5.07
C TYR A 143 -10.92 -2.68 -5.83
N PHE A 144 -12.10 -3.00 -5.26
CA PHE A 144 -13.38 -2.66 -5.83
C PHE A 144 -13.56 -1.14 -5.97
N TRP A 145 -13.17 -0.38 -4.96
CA TRP A 145 -13.22 1.08 -4.95
C TRP A 145 -12.35 1.68 -6.07
N ILE A 146 -11.10 1.24 -6.21
CA ILE A 146 -10.21 1.67 -7.30
C ILE A 146 -10.81 1.33 -8.67
N LYS A 147 -11.28 0.08 -8.83
CA LYS A 147 -11.89 -0.40 -10.08
C LYS A 147 -13.10 0.44 -10.51
N ASN A 148 -13.88 0.92 -9.57
CA ASN A 148 -15.09 1.73 -9.82
C ASN A 148 -14.84 3.25 -9.83
N GLY A 149 -13.60 3.69 -9.86
CA GLY A 149 -13.22 5.10 -10.03
C GLY A 149 -13.27 5.93 -8.74
N CYS A 150 -13.07 5.30 -7.58
CA CYS A 150 -12.93 5.96 -6.28
C CYS A 150 -14.11 6.91 -5.94
N LYS A 151 -15.34 6.45 -6.14
CA LYS A 151 -16.54 7.29 -6.01
C LYS A 151 -16.91 7.61 -4.57
N GLU A 152 -16.73 6.65 -3.67
CA GLU A 152 -17.05 6.81 -2.25
C GLU A 152 -15.94 7.57 -1.54
N THR A 153 -16.35 8.36 -0.54
CA THR A 153 -15.42 8.99 0.41
C THR A 153 -14.87 7.96 1.42
N PRO A 154 -13.73 8.24 2.09
CA PRO A 154 -13.18 7.37 3.13
C PRO A 154 -14.17 7.03 4.22
N ILE A 155 -14.95 8.00 4.67
CA ILE A 155 -15.93 7.80 5.74
C ILE A 155 -17.10 6.89 5.29
N GLU A 156 -17.54 7.02 4.03
CA GLU A 156 -18.56 6.13 3.47
C GLU A 156 -18.05 4.68 3.36
N LEU A 157 -16.79 4.48 2.94
CA LEU A 157 -16.17 3.16 2.89
C LEU A 157 -16.02 2.56 4.29
N ALA A 158 -15.55 3.37 5.26
CA ALA A 158 -15.42 2.93 6.64
C ALA A 158 -16.78 2.53 7.23
N ASN A 159 -17.82 3.32 6.99
CA ASN A 159 -19.18 3.03 7.45
C ASN A 159 -19.76 1.76 6.82
N LYS A 160 -19.57 1.58 5.50
CA LYS A 160 -20.00 0.34 4.81
C LYS A 160 -19.32 -0.89 5.41
N PHE A 161 -18.00 -0.81 5.63
CA PHE A 161 -17.25 -1.90 6.24
C PHE A 161 -17.70 -2.18 7.68
N ASN A 162 -17.81 -1.15 8.51
CA ASN A 162 -18.22 -1.27 9.90
C ASN A 162 -19.62 -1.86 10.03
N ASN A 163 -20.59 -1.41 9.22
CA ASN A 163 -21.95 -1.96 9.21
C ASN A 163 -21.95 -3.45 8.85
N PHE A 164 -21.15 -3.84 7.88
CA PHE A 164 -21.04 -5.24 7.49
C PHE A 164 -20.38 -6.09 8.59
N TYR A 165 -19.34 -5.57 9.22
CA TYR A 165 -18.54 -6.27 10.22
C TYR A 165 -19.26 -6.38 11.58
N ILE A 166 -19.87 -5.27 12.06
CA ILE A 166 -20.50 -5.20 13.38
C ILE A 166 -21.87 -5.92 13.39
N THR A 167 -22.68 -5.75 12.35
CA THR A 167 -24.04 -6.35 12.31
C THR A 167 -24.06 -7.87 12.24
N LYS A 168 -22.98 -8.51 11.87
CA LYS A 168 -22.88 -9.99 11.83
C LYS A 168 -22.12 -10.62 13.00
N GLY A 169 -21.44 -9.83 13.81
CA GLY A 169 -20.74 -10.30 15.02
C GLY A 169 -21.59 -10.32 16.29
N SER A 170 -22.84 -9.88 16.23
CA SER A 170 -23.74 -9.72 17.40
C SER A 170 -24.89 -10.73 17.41
N LYS A 171 -24.62 -11.97 16.95
CA LYS A 171 -25.57 -13.10 17.12
C LYS A 171 -24.86 -14.27 17.77
#